data_c0e40e1d359739b050c3da9699b584a5
#
_entry.id   c0e40e1d359739b050c3da9699b584a5
#
_cell.length_a   1.000
_cell.length_b   1.000
_cell.length_c   1.000
_cell.angle_alpha   90.00
_cell.angle_beta   90.00
_cell.angle_gamma   90.00
#
_symmetry.space_group_name_H-M   'P 1'
#
loop_
_entity.id
_entity.type
_entity.pdbx_description
1 polymer ?
#
loop_
_entity_poly.entity_id
_entity_poly.type
_entity_poly.pdbx_seq_one_letter_code
_entity_poly.pdbx_strand_id
1 'polypeptide(L)'
;MEIVLDLGQSGARVKIGEEITSYPIAKQTSESVPSAVERVLQQLPQSKFDRAFLSLTGLLGDVGDVEPFGELCYRYFGAKEVFVMDDGLAAYFGALGKSNGVVLTIGGGVVAVSGNNGKFGHADGKGQIFGDLGGGFWVGQAGMRRALATLDGRDSAHDLVKLLASEVKAHDALANKTSVDAATLCIKAAATIAQGAEKGNASALQILEQGAAYLSDTVVAAWRKVSNSQEEAPEIAFLGGLSQSAVYVNLIQQGIKKQLHSVFVQPRSNHLDGAPLAAKLLPNGAPPLFKRWSK
;
A
#
# COMPACT_ATOMS: atom_id res chain seq x y z
N MET A 1 23.12 -15.23 -7.98
CA MET A 1 21.64 -15.30 -7.93
C MET A 1 21.06 -14.13 -7.14
N GLU A 2 19.80 -13.78 -7.42
CA GLU A 2 19.10 -12.66 -6.77
C GLU A 2 17.81 -13.15 -6.13
N ILE A 3 17.43 -12.51 -5.00
CA ILE A 3 16.15 -12.73 -4.33
C ILE A 3 15.44 -11.37 -4.16
N VAL A 4 14.15 -11.35 -4.41
CA VAL A 4 13.29 -10.19 -4.16
C VAL A 4 12.24 -10.58 -3.12
N LEU A 5 12.18 -9.86 -2.02
CA LEU A 5 11.18 -9.99 -0.99
C LEU A 5 10.30 -8.74 -0.96
N ASP A 6 9.00 -8.92 -1.10
CA ASP A 6 7.98 -7.89 -0.87
C ASP A 6 7.16 -8.27 0.35
N LEU A 7 7.31 -7.53 1.43
CA LEU A 7 6.63 -7.75 2.71
C LEU A 7 5.58 -6.68 2.94
N GLY A 8 4.32 -7.08 2.87
CA GLY A 8 3.15 -6.24 3.08
C GLY A 8 2.45 -6.48 4.42
N GLN A 9 1.37 -5.74 4.65
CA GLN A 9 0.49 -5.92 5.82
C GLN A 9 -0.42 -7.15 5.70
N SER A 10 -0.57 -7.72 4.51
CA SER A 10 -1.44 -8.88 4.24
C SER A 10 -0.68 -10.17 3.95
N GLY A 11 0.66 -10.12 3.86
CA GLY A 11 1.50 -11.26 3.56
C GLY A 11 2.82 -10.85 2.91
N ALA A 12 3.66 -11.86 2.64
CA ALA A 12 4.92 -11.69 1.94
C ALA A 12 4.91 -12.42 0.60
N ARG A 13 5.59 -11.86 -0.40
CA ARG A 13 5.86 -12.49 -1.69
C ARG A 13 7.36 -12.51 -1.93
N VAL A 14 7.84 -13.62 -2.42
CA VAL A 14 9.26 -13.80 -2.74
C VAL A 14 9.41 -14.23 -4.18
N LYS A 15 10.29 -13.55 -4.92
CA LYS A 15 10.65 -13.88 -6.31
C LYS A 15 12.09 -14.33 -6.37
N ILE A 16 12.31 -15.52 -6.96
CA ILE A 16 13.63 -16.10 -7.26
C ILE A 16 13.62 -16.50 -8.73
N GLY A 17 14.41 -15.82 -9.55
CA GLY A 17 14.28 -15.95 -11.00
C GLY A 17 12.88 -15.55 -11.47
N GLU A 18 12.16 -16.46 -12.14
CA GLU A 18 10.77 -16.23 -12.58
C GLU A 18 9.72 -16.79 -11.60
N GLU A 19 10.16 -17.55 -10.59
CA GLU A 19 9.24 -18.13 -9.62
C GLU A 19 8.84 -17.13 -8.55
N ILE A 20 7.52 -17.02 -8.29
CA ILE A 20 6.94 -16.19 -7.23
C ILE A 20 6.19 -17.09 -6.25
N THR A 21 6.61 -17.05 -5.01
CA THR A 21 5.96 -17.75 -3.91
C THR A 21 5.35 -16.77 -2.93
N SER A 22 4.12 -17.05 -2.47
CA SER A 22 3.42 -16.25 -1.46
C SER A 22 3.44 -16.94 -0.11
N TYR A 23 3.71 -16.16 0.94
CA TYR A 23 3.74 -16.61 2.32
C TYR A 23 2.69 -15.85 3.13
N PRO A 24 1.86 -16.52 3.97
CA PRO A 24 0.87 -15.87 4.82
C PRO A 24 1.52 -15.22 6.06
N ILE A 25 2.65 -14.54 5.82
CA ILE A 25 3.45 -13.87 6.85
C ILE A 25 3.33 -12.38 6.61
N ALA A 26 2.42 -11.75 7.34
CA ALA A 26 2.23 -10.31 7.34
C ALA A 26 3.10 -9.64 8.40
N LYS A 27 3.49 -8.37 8.17
CA LYS A 27 4.10 -7.55 9.22
C LYS A 27 3.05 -7.22 10.29
N GLN A 28 3.35 -7.55 11.54
CA GLN A 28 2.48 -7.24 12.68
C GLN A 28 2.72 -5.82 13.18
N THR A 29 1.68 -5.18 13.72
CA THR A 29 1.76 -3.77 14.18
C THR A 29 2.79 -3.56 15.28
N SER A 30 2.91 -4.50 16.23
CA SER A 30 3.84 -4.43 17.37
C SER A 30 5.25 -4.95 17.08
N GLU A 31 5.50 -5.41 15.86
CA GLU A 31 6.75 -6.04 15.46
C GLU A 31 7.67 -5.05 14.76
N SER A 32 8.99 -5.16 14.99
CA SER A 32 9.97 -4.42 14.19
C SER A 32 10.01 -4.94 12.76
N VAL A 33 10.36 -4.08 11.78
CA VAL A 33 10.45 -4.51 10.39
C VAL A 33 11.54 -5.58 10.18
N PRO A 34 12.75 -5.48 10.78
CA PRO A 34 13.74 -6.56 10.71
C PRO A 34 13.24 -7.91 11.25
N SER A 35 12.49 -7.92 12.36
CA SER A 35 11.93 -9.17 12.91
C SER A 35 10.89 -9.79 11.97
N ALA A 36 10.08 -8.98 11.32
CA ALA A 36 9.13 -9.46 10.32
C ALA A 36 9.84 -10.06 9.09
N VAL A 37 10.92 -9.40 8.63
CA VAL A 37 11.78 -9.93 7.56
C VAL A 37 12.37 -11.27 7.97
N GLU A 38 12.94 -11.36 9.16
CA GLU A 38 13.57 -12.61 9.64
C GLU A 38 12.58 -13.80 9.65
N ARG A 39 11.32 -13.57 10.08
CA ARG A 39 10.28 -14.62 10.03
C ARG A 39 10.02 -15.15 8.61
N VAL A 40 10.10 -14.26 7.60
CA VAL A 40 9.97 -14.70 6.20
C VAL A 40 11.21 -15.48 5.79
N LEU A 41 12.42 -14.98 6.08
CA LEU A 41 13.67 -15.64 5.71
C LEU A 41 13.78 -17.05 6.28
N GLN A 42 13.24 -17.29 7.48
CA GLN A 42 13.20 -18.62 8.13
C GLN A 42 12.35 -19.64 7.37
N GLN A 43 11.41 -19.22 6.54
CA GLN A 43 10.56 -20.09 5.75
C GLN A 43 11.12 -20.38 4.36
N LEU A 44 12.19 -19.69 3.97
CA LEU A 44 12.77 -19.84 2.65
C LEU A 44 13.75 -21.00 2.59
N PRO A 45 13.90 -21.64 1.42
CA PRO A 45 14.91 -22.67 1.25
C PRO A 45 16.32 -22.09 1.46
N GLN A 46 17.20 -22.88 2.07
CA GLN A 46 18.60 -22.52 2.23
C GLN A 46 19.29 -22.49 0.86
N SER A 47 19.41 -21.31 0.30
CA SER A 47 20.05 -21.04 -0.98
C SER A 47 21.02 -19.88 -0.84
N LYS A 48 22.04 -19.81 -1.71
CA LYS A 48 22.96 -18.67 -1.74
C LYS A 48 22.50 -17.65 -2.77
N PHE A 49 22.43 -16.40 -2.34
CA PHE A 49 22.13 -15.27 -3.21
C PHE A 49 23.26 -14.23 -3.10
N ASP A 50 23.62 -13.60 -4.20
CA ASP A 50 24.63 -12.55 -4.21
C ASP A 50 24.01 -11.21 -3.78
N ARG A 51 22.75 -10.98 -4.20
CA ARG A 51 21.99 -9.76 -3.95
C ARG A 51 20.59 -10.07 -3.42
N ALA A 52 20.13 -9.23 -2.48
CA ALA A 52 18.76 -9.25 -1.99
C ALA A 52 18.09 -7.87 -2.16
N PHE A 53 16.85 -7.86 -2.61
CA PHE A 53 16.02 -6.67 -2.77
C PHE A 53 14.82 -6.80 -1.83
N LEU A 54 14.70 -5.86 -0.89
CA LEU A 54 13.67 -5.86 0.14
C LEU A 54 12.73 -4.66 -0.06
N SER A 55 11.51 -4.94 -0.46
CA SER A 55 10.38 -4.00 -0.52
C SER A 55 9.56 -4.18 0.74
N LEU A 56 9.54 -3.18 1.62
CA LEU A 56 9.09 -3.38 3.00
C LEU A 56 8.03 -2.35 3.40
N THR A 57 6.89 -2.83 3.86
CA THR A 57 5.90 -2.01 4.56
C THR A 57 6.38 -1.66 5.97
N GLY A 58 5.83 -0.59 6.53
CA GLY A 58 6.08 -0.16 7.92
C GLY A 58 7.35 0.65 8.11
N LEU A 59 8.02 1.04 7.04
CA LEU A 59 9.16 1.97 7.08
C LEU A 59 8.72 3.43 7.18
N LEU A 60 7.44 3.72 6.90
CA LEU A 60 6.83 5.05 7.01
C LEU A 60 7.53 6.14 6.20
N GLY A 61 8.16 5.75 5.08
CA GLY A 61 8.92 6.64 4.21
C GLY A 61 10.37 6.89 4.65
N ASP A 62 10.91 6.10 5.59
CA ASP A 62 12.33 6.15 5.98
C ASP A 62 12.85 4.75 6.34
N VAL A 63 13.83 4.28 5.58
CA VAL A 63 14.48 2.98 5.82
C VAL A 63 15.24 2.95 7.17
N GLY A 64 15.63 4.11 7.70
CA GLY A 64 16.39 4.18 8.94
C GLY A 64 17.77 3.49 8.83
N ASP A 65 18.12 2.65 9.81
CA ASP A 65 19.33 1.84 9.79
C ASP A 65 19.14 0.62 8.90
N VAL A 66 20.05 0.44 7.96
CA VAL A 66 20.03 -0.66 6.98
C VAL A 66 20.81 -1.89 7.45
N GLU A 67 21.69 -1.73 8.47
CA GLU A 67 22.59 -2.79 8.96
C GLU A 67 21.84 -4.06 9.40
N PRO A 68 20.73 -3.99 10.17
CA PRO A 68 20.01 -5.20 10.58
C PRO A 68 19.52 -6.05 9.39
N PHE A 69 19.10 -5.41 8.31
CA PHE A 69 18.62 -6.10 7.11
C PHE A 69 19.77 -6.75 6.33
N GLY A 70 20.91 -6.05 6.24
CA GLY A 70 22.13 -6.55 5.61
C GLY A 70 22.66 -7.77 6.31
N GLU A 71 22.79 -7.71 7.64
CA GLU A 71 23.25 -8.83 8.45
C GLU A 71 22.32 -10.05 8.37
N LEU A 72 21.00 -9.85 8.38
CA LEU A 72 20.02 -10.93 8.19
C LEU A 72 20.22 -11.62 6.83
N CYS A 73 20.21 -10.87 5.74
CA CYS A 73 20.38 -11.45 4.41
C CYS A 73 21.75 -12.13 4.22
N TYR A 74 22.81 -11.59 4.84
CA TYR A 74 24.11 -12.24 4.82
C TYR A 74 24.10 -13.54 5.61
N ARG A 75 23.50 -13.56 6.80
CA ARG A 75 23.42 -14.77 7.66
C ARG A 75 22.63 -15.90 7.02
N TYR A 76 21.48 -15.59 6.43
CA TYR A 76 20.60 -16.61 5.84
C TYR A 76 21.04 -17.05 4.45
N PHE A 77 21.61 -16.17 3.66
CA PHE A 77 21.84 -16.41 2.23
C PHE A 77 23.25 -16.14 1.74
N GLY A 78 24.10 -15.50 2.56
CA GLY A 78 25.42 -15.04 2.14
C GLY A 78 25.39 -13.83 1.20
N ALA A 79 24.23 -13.12 1.12
CA ALA A 79 24.09 -11.96 0.25
C ALA A 79 25.04 -10.83 0.68
N LYS A 80 25.85 -10.34 -0.25
CA LYS A 80 26.85 -9.29 0.00
C LYS A 80 26.35 -7.89 -0.35
N GLU A 81 25.26 -7.80 -1.08
CA GLU A 81 24.57 -6.56 -1.39
C GLU A 81 23.08 -6.69 -1.05
N VAL A 82 22.58 -5.78 -0.24
CA VAL A 82 21.18 -5.76 0.16
C VAL A 82 20.61 -4.36 -0.12
N PHE A 83 19.53 -4.33 -0.84
CA PHE A 83 18.80 -3.13 -1.21
C PHE A 83 17.50 -3.09 -0.43
N VAL A 84 17.37 -2.12 0.47
CA VAL A 84 16.20 -1.98 1.34
C VAL A 84 15.43 -0.73 0.95
N MET A 85 14.16 -0.88 0.65
CA MET A 85 13.33 0.24 0.22
C MET A 85 11.92 0.18 0.79
N ASP A 86 11.32 1.36 0.91
CA ASP A 86 9.90 1.51 1.19
C ASP A 86 9.07 0.86 0.07
N ASP A 87 8.03 0.11 0.44
CA ASP A 87 7.19 -0.62 -0.52
C ASP A 87 6.51 0.32 -1.52
N GLY A 88 6.18 1.54 -1.10
CA GLY A 88 5.67 2.57 -2.00
C GLY A 88 6.67 2.98 -3.09
N LEU A 89 7.99 3.01 -2.79
CA LEU A 89 9.00 3.29 -3.81
C LEU A 89 9.18 2.13 -4.78
N ALA A 90 9.16 0.88 -4.28
CA ALA A 90 9.15 -0.29 -5.14
C ALA A 90 7.92 -0.31 -6.05
N ALA A 91 6.73 0.02 -5.50
CA ALA A 91 5.51 0.21 -6.27
C ALA A 91 5.66 1.26 -7.38
N TYR A 92 6.28 2.40 -7.05
CA TYR A 92 6.52 3.48 -8.00
C TYR A 92 7.34 3.00 -9.21
N PHE A 93 8.48 2.37 -8.97
CA PHE A 93 9.32 1.85 -10.07
C PHE A 93 8.66 0.73 -10.84
N GLY A 94 7.89 -0.14 -10.19
CA GLY A 94 7.13 -1.17 -10.87
C GLY A 94 6.05 -0.59 -11.78
N ALA A 95 5.30 0.38 -11.31
CA ALA A 95 4.18 0.96 -12.05
C ALA A 95 4.61 1.95 -13.14
N LEU A 96 5.54 2.86 -12.84
CA LEU A 96 5.93 3.97 -13.72
C LEU A 96 7.31 3.83 -14.36
N GLY A 97 8.17 2.97 -13.83
CA GLY A 97 9.55 2.83 -14.32
C GLY A 97 10.34 4.12 -14.10
N LYS A 98 10.74 4.77 -15.21
CA LYS A 98 11.49 6.04 -15.19
C LYS A 98 10.61 7.29 -15.32
N SER A 99 9.31 7.14 -15.56
CA SER A 99 8.43 8.28 -15.80
C SER A 99 8.25 9.12 -14.55
N ASN A 100 8.17 10.43 -14.71
CA ASN A 100 7.82 11.35 -13.63
C ASN A 100 6.33 11.21 -13.30
N GLY A 101 5.99 11.09 -12.02
CA GLY A 101 4.59 10.89 -11.66
C GLY A 101 4.33 10.53 -10.21
N VAL A 102 3.16 9.97 -9.97
CA VAL A 102 2.72 9.51 -8.65
C VAL A 102 2.12 8.12 -8.75
N VAL A 103 2.50 7.24 -7.84
CA VAL A 103 1.80 5.97 -7.63
C VAL A 103 1.05 6.04 -6.33
N LEU A 104 -0.25 5.81 -6.38
CA LEU A 104 -1.12 5.68 -5.22
C LEU A 104 -1.44 4.20 -5.00
N THR A 105 -0.99 3.65 -3.90
CA THR A 105 -1.32 2.28 -3.49
C THR A 105 -2.47 2.33 -2.49
N ILE A 106 -3.61 1.68 -2.82
CA ILE A 106 -4.85 1.67 -2.03
C ILE A 106 -5.13 0.22 -1.63
N GLY A 107 -4.49 -0.21 -0.54
CA GLY A 107 -4.69 -1.52 0.08
C GLY A 107 -5.58 -1.43 1.33
N GLY A 108 -5.22 -2.16 2.38
CA GLY A 108 -5.78 -1.92 3.72
C GLY A 108 -5.46 -0.53 4.24
N GLY A 109 -4.23 -0.06 3.99
CA GLY A 109 -3.78 1.33 4.16
C GLY A 109 -3.60 2.06 2.83
N VAL A 110 -2.98 3.24 2.89
CA VAL A 110 -2.74 4.14 1.75
C VAL A 110 -1.30 4.64 1.78
N VAL A 111 -0.66 4.66 0.62
CA VAL A 111 0.59 5.39 0.43
C VAL A 111 0.64 5.97 -0.98
N ALA A 112 1.12 7.20 -1.10
CA ALA A 112 1.44 7.82 -2.38
C ALA A 112 2.94 8.13 -2.44
N VAL A 113 3.61 7.60 -3.46
CA VAL A 113 4.99 7.94 -3.76
C VAL A 113 5.07 8.66 -5.09
N SER A 114 5.73 9.80 -5.08
CA SER A 114 5.98 10.62 -6.27
C SER A 114 7.45 10.60 -6.64
N GLY A 115 7.73 10.79 -7.92
CA GLY A 115 9.09 10.98 -8.43
C GLY A 115 9.11 12.01 -9.55
N ASN A 116 10.14 12.87 -9.53
CA ASN A 116 10.39 13.84 -10.58
C ASN A 116 11.91 14.09 -10.69
N ASN A 117 12.50 13.74 -11.84
CA ASN A 117 13.92 13.95 -12.12
C ASN A 117 14.86 13.48 -10.99
N GLY A 118 14.60 12.28 -10.44
CA GLY A 118 15.41 11.66 -9.37
C GLY A 118 15.13 12.18 -7.97
N LYS A 119 14.19 13.13 -7.79
CA LYS A 119 13.65 13.49 -6.48
C LYS A 119 12.43 12.65 -6.17
N PHE A 120 12.29 12.19 -4.94
CA PHE A 120 11.15 11.38 -4.52
C PHE A 120 10.43 12.04 -3.35
N GLY A 121 9.10 11.88 -3.34
CA GLY A 121 8.22 12.34 -2.28
C GLY A 121 7.35 11.19 -1.79
N HIS A 122 7.04 11.18 -0.51
CA HIS A 122 6.18 10.19 0.13
C HIS A 122 5.06 10.91 0.88
N ALA A 123 3.80 10.51 0.68
CA ALA A 123 2.65 11.06 1.39
C ALA A 123 1.78 9.95 1.92
N ASP A 124 1.20 10.16 3.10
CA ASP A 124 0.42 9.21 3.89
C ASP A 124 1.24 8.00 4.37
N GLY A 125 0.68 6.80 4.48
CA GLY A 125 1.32 5.63 5.10
C GLY A 125 1.53 5.82 6.60
N LYS A 126 0.66 6.59 7.28
CA LYS A 126 0.79 6.93 8.71
C LYS A 126 0.01 5.99 9.63
N GLY A 127 -0.56 4.93 9.03
CA GLY A 127 -1.34 3.92 9.74
C GLY A 127 -2.78 4.33 10.00
N GLN A 128 -3.59 3.34 10.26
CA GLN A 128 -5.06 3.43 10.32
C GLN A 128 -5.64 4.37 11.39
N ILE A 129 -4.83 4.83 12.36
CA ILE A 129 -5.30 5.72 13.44
C ILE A 129 -5.17 7.18 13.02
N PHE A 130 -4.07 7.57 12.37
CA PHE A 130 -3.74 8.96 12.06
C PHE A 130 -3.65 9.26 10.57
N GLY A 131 -3.65 8.23 9.71
CA GLY A 131 -3.56 8.32 8.27
C GLY A 131 -4.42 7.28 7.59
N ASP A 132 -4.00 6.88 6.40
CA ASP A 132 -4.63 5.86 5.55
C ASP A 132 -6.10 6.19 5.21
N LEU A 133 -6.45 7.48 5.17
CA LEU A 133 -7.81 7.94 4.88
C LEU A 133 -8.18 7.59 3.43
N GLY A 134 -9.32 6.92 3.27
CA GLY A 134 -9.76 6.40 1.99
C GLY A 134 -9.21 5.01 1.65
N GLY A 135 -8.32 4.44 2.48
CA GLY A 135 -7.87 3.05 2.36
C GLY A 135 -8.93 2.04 2.80
N GLY A 136 -8.64 0.77 2.60
CA GLY A 136 -9.59 -0.31 2.88
C GLY A 136 -10.05 -0.35 4.33
N PHE A 137 -9.15 -0.14 5.28
CA PHE A 137 -9.55 -0.07 6.68
C PHE A 137 -10.53 1.09 6.92
N TRP A 138 -10.20 2.29 6.42
CA TRP A 138 -11.03 3.49 6.61
C TRP A 138 -12.41 3.33 5.97
N VAL A 139 -12.47 2.88 4.71
CA VAL A 139 -13.73 2.65 3.97
C VAL A 139 -14.62 1.67 4.72
N GLY A 140 -14.05 0.52 5.13
CA GLY A 140 -14.80 -0.49 5.86
C GLY A 140 -15.25 -0.03 7.24
N GLN A 141 -14.38 0.68 7.97
CA GLN A 141 -14.72 1.24 9.29
C GLN A 141 -15.85 2.28 9.17
N ALA A 142 -15.78 3.17 8.17
CA ALA A 142 -16.83 4.15 7.92
C ALA A 142 -18.18 3.47 7.64
N GLY A 143 -18.18 2.43 6.79
CA GLY A 143 -19.38 1.67 6.50
C GLY A 143 -19.95 0.91 7.70
N MET A 144 -19.09 0.20 8.43
CA MET A 144 -19.50 -0.52 9.62
C MET A 144 -20.06 0.40 10.71
N ARG A 145 -19.44 1.56 10.95
CA ARG A 145 -19.94 2.56 11.91
C ARG A 145 -21.31 3.07 11.51
N ARG A 146 -21.55 3.38 10.22
CA ARG A 146 -22.86 3.83 9.75
C ARG A 146 -23.91 2.73 9.83
N ALA A 147 -23.58 1.50 9.45
CA ALA A 147 -24.50 0.36 9.52
C ALA A 147 -24.93 0.10 10.97
N LEU A 148 -23.99 0.05 11.91
CA LEU A 148 -24.28 -0.14 13.33
C LEU A 148 -25.07 1.04 13.92
N ALA A 149 -24.75 2.28 13.56
CA ALA A 149 -25.51 3.46 13.97
C ALA A 149 -26.95 3.42 13.45
N THR A 150 -27.18 2.88 12.24
CA THR A 150 -28.53 2.70 11.70
C THR A 150 -29.33 1.66 12.49
N LEU A 151 -28.69 0.56 12.90
CA LEU A 151 -29.34 -0.45 13.77
C LEU A 151 -29.71 0.13 15.13
N ASP A 152 -28.91 1.05 15.65
CA ASP A 152 -29.21 1.76 16.91
C ASP A 152 -30.24 2.91 16.74
N GLY A 153 -30.68 3.23 15.53
CA GLY A 153 -31.57 4.34 15.23
C GLY A 153 -30.87 5.72 15.21
N ARG A 154 -29.56 5.79 15.15
CA ARG A 154 -28.74 7.02 15.10
C ARG A 154 -28.38 7.49 13.66
N ASP A 155 -28.63 6.65 12.66
CA ASP A 155 -28.45 6.91 11.22
C ASP A 155 -29.62 6.28 10.46
N SER A 156 -29.75 6.56 9.15
CA SER A 156 -30.82 6.08 8.28
C SER A 156 -30.32 5.28 7.06
N ALA A 157 -29.09 4.81 7.08
CA ALA A 157 -28.45 4.08 5.97
C ALA A 157 -28.92 2.59 5.92
N HIS A 158 -30.23 2.35 5.80
CA HIS A 158 -30.81 1.00 5.77
C HIS A 158 -30.34 0.16 4.57
N ASP A 159 -29.99 0.79 3.45
CA ASP A 159 -29.38 0.15 2.29
C ASP A 159 -27.99 -0.42 2.61
N LEU A 160 -27.21 0.29 3.43
CA LEU A 160 -25.89 -0.15 3.89
C LEU A 160 -25.98 -1.30 4.89
N VAL A 161 -26.98 -1.29 5.80
CA VAL A 161 -27.24 -2.41 6.72
C VAL A 161 -27.51 -3.71 5.95
N LYS A 162 -28.32 -3.63 4.89
CA LYS A 162 -28.60 -4.78 4.01
C LYS A 162 -27.34 -5.25 3.26
N LEU A 163 -26.55 -4.30 2.76
CA LEU A 163 -25.32 -4.58 2.03
C LEU A 163 -24.29 -5.28 2.92
N LEU A 164 -24.10 -4.81 4.15
CA LEU A 164 -23.10 -5.30 5.11
C LEU A 164 -23.63 -6.35 6.10
N ALA A 165 -24.75 -7.01 5.80
CA ALA A 165 -25.41 -7.91 6.75
C ALA A 165 -24.48 -9.03 7.26
N SER A 166 -23.59 -9.57 6.42
CA SER A 166 -22.64 -10.60 6.81
C SER A 166 -21.53 -10.06 7.72
N GLU A 167 -21.05 -8.85 7.48
CA GLU A 167 -20.02 -8.17 8.26
C GLU A 167 -20.57 -7.72 9.63
N VAL A 168 -21.80 -7.22 9.67
CA VAL A 168 -22.49 -6.87 10.91
C VAL A 168 -22.68 -8.13 11.79
N LYS A 169 -23.14 -9.24 11.21
CA LYS A 169 -23.23 -10.52 11.94
C LYS A 169 -21.87 -11.01 12.44
N ALA A 170 -20.82 -10.84 11.63
CA ALA A 170 -19.45 -11.21 12.04
C ALA A 170 -18.94 -10.30 13.18
N HIS A 171 -19.29 -9.00 13.18
CA HIS A 171 -18.98 -8.07 14.27
C HIS A 171 -19.53 -8.54 15.61
N ASP A 172 -20.79 -9.00 15.65
CA ASP A 172 -21.41 -9.50 16.90
C ASP A 172 -20.64 -10.69 17.46
N ALA A 173 -20.10 -11.54 16.58
CA ALA A 173 -19.24 -12.66 16.97
C ALA A 173 -17.84 -12.23 17.43
N LEU A 174 -17.39 -11.00 17.11
CA LEU A 174 -16.09 -10.43 17.49
C LEU A 174 -16.10 -9.71 18.84
N ALA A 175 -17.23 -9.58 19.52
CA ALA A 175 -17.40 -8.75 20.72
C ALA A 175 -16.36 -8.97 21.83
N ASN A 176 -15.59 -10.07 21.80
CA ASN A 176 -14.51 -10.39 22.74
C ASN A 176 -13.15 -10.64 22.04
N LYS A 177 -12.94 -10.19 20.77
CA LYS A 177 -11.75 -10.47 19.98
C LYS A 177 -10.84 -9.25 19.83
N THR A 178 -9.68 -9.47 19.22
CA THR A 178 -8.61 -8.49 19.13
C THR A 178 -8.89 -7.35 18.13
N SER A 179 -8.14 -6.24 18.26
CA SER A 179 -8.16 -5.16 17.29
C SER A 179 -7.75 -5.60 15.87
N VAL A 180 -6.95 -6.68 15.75
CA VAL A 180 -6.53 -7.26 14.46
C VAL A 180 -7.73 -7.89 13.75
N ASP A 181 -8.59 -8.62 14.47
CA ASP A 181 -9.81 -9.20 13.89
C ASP A 181 -10.75 -8.11 13.39
N ALA A 182 -10.89 -7.02 14.15
CA ALA A 182 -11.70 -5.87 13.75
C ALA A 182 -11.15 -5.17 12.50
N ALA A 183 -9.82 -5.00 12.40
CA ALA A 183 -9.18 -4.44 11.22
C ALA A 183 -9.40 -5.30 9.98
N THR A 184 -9.24 -6.62 10.10
CA THR A 184 -9.51 -7.58 9.03
C THR A 184 -10.96 -7.51 8.55
N LEU A 185 -11.91 -7.40 9.50
CA LEU A 185 -13.32 -7.25 9.18
C LEU A 185 -13.60 -5.94 8.42
N CYS A 186 -12.98 -4.83 8.83
CA CYS A 186 -13.11 -3.57 8.13
C CYS A 186 -12.57 -3.67 6.68
N ILE A 187 -11.39 -4.25 6.48
CA ILE A 187 -10.82 -4.41 5.14
C ILE A 187 -11.75 -5.28 4.26
N LYS A 188 -12.35 -6.32 4.81
CA LYS A 188 -13.35 -7.14 4.10
C LYS A 188 -14.60 -6.32 3.75
N ALA A 189 -15.13 -5.54 4.70
CA ALA A 189 -16.28 -4.68 4.48
C ALA A 189 -16.02 -3.65 3.37
N ALA A 190 -14.80 -3.15 3.23
CA ALA A 190 -14.44 -2.22 2.15
C ALA A 190 -14.67 -2.81 0.75
N ALA A 191 -14.34 -4.08 0.54
CA ALA A 191 -14.60 -4.75 -0.74
C ALA A 191 -16.11 -4.86 -1.01
N THR A 192 -16.92 -5.19 0.02
CA THR A 192 -18.37 -5.23 -0.08
C THR A 192 -18.95 -3.85 -0.40
N ILE A 193 -18.42 -2.78 0.24
CA ILE A 193 -18.83 -1.39 -0.03
C ILE A 193 -18.51 -0.98 -1.46
N ALA A 194 -17.29 -1.27 -1.94
CA ALA A 194 -16.89 -0.95 -3.31
C ALA A 194 -17.80 -1.63 -4.33
N GLN A 195 -18.08 -2.92 -4.17
CA GLN A 195 -19.02 -3.66 -5.02
C GLN A 195 -20.46 -3.15 -4.91
N GLY A 196 -20.88 -2.73 -3.71
CA GLY A 196 -22.19 -2.13 -3.49
C GLY A 196 -22.37 -0.81 -4.23
N ALA A 197 -21.35 0.06 -4.20
CA ALA A 197 -21.35 1.31 -4.93
C ALA A 197 -21.43 1.10 -6.45
N GLU A 198 -20.74 0.10 -6.99
CA GLU A 198 -20.83 -0.29 -8.41
C GLU A 198 -22.24 -0.76 -8.81
N LYS A 199 -22.98 -1.31 -7.87
CA LYS A 199 -24.40 -1.75 -8.04
C LYS A 199 -25.41 -0.66 -7.70
N GLY A 200 -24.96 0.57 -7.43
CA GLY A 200 -25.84 1.72 -7.18
C GLY A 200 -26.29 1.91 -5.73
N ASN A 201 -25.62 1.26 -4.76
CA ASN A 201 -25.92 1.52 -3.34
C ASN A 201 -25.50 2.96 -2.97
N ALA A 202 -26.46 3.80 -2.60
CA ALA A 202 -26.22 5.23 -2.39
C ALA A 202 -25.35 5.51 -1.18
N SER A 203 -25.54 4.81 -0.06
CA SER A 203 -24.73 4.98 1.14
C SER A 203 -23.30 4.53 0.94
N ALA A 204 -23.07 3.45 0.19
CA ALA A 204 -21.74 2.98 -0.19
C ALA A 204 -21.03 3.99 -1.09
N LEU A 205 -21.73 4.57 -2.07
CA LEU A 205 -21.18 5.59 -2.96
C LEU A 205 -20.72 6.83 -2.17
N GLN A 206 -21.54 7.33 -1.22
CA GLN A 206 -21.16 8.45 -0.36
C GLN A 206 -19.87 8.22 0.42
N ILE A 207 -19.64 7.00 0.91
CA ILE A 207 -18.41 6.63 1.60
C ILE A 207 -17.21 6.68 0.64
N LEU A 208 -17.36 6.15 -0.58
CA LEU A 208 -16.31 6.19 -1.58
C LEU A 208 -16.03 7.62 -2.06
N GLU A 209 -17.03 8.48 -2.20
CA GLU A 209 -16.87 9.91 -2.54
C GLU A 209 -16.01 10.62 -1.51
N GLN A 210 -16.27 10.41 -0.22
CA GLN A 210 -15.48 11.00 0.85
C GLN A 210 -14.04 10.44 0.85
N GLY A 211 -13.87 9.14 0.71
CA GLY A 211 -12.56 8.51 0.61
C GLY A 211 -11.75 9.00 -0.59
N ALA A 212 -12.41 9.16 -1.75
CA ALA A 212 -11.79 9.65 -2.97
C ALA A 212 -11.28 11.10 -2.83
N ALA A 213 -11.96 11.96 -2.06
CA ALA A 213 -11.48 13.29 -1.77
C ALA A 213 -10.15 13.24 -1.01
N TYR A 214 -10.04 12.43 0.06
CA TYR A 214 -8.79 12.25 0.81
C TYR A 214 -7.66 11.70 -0.06
N LEU A 215 -7.95 10.69 -0.88
CA LEU A 215 -6.95 10.08 -1.75
C LEU A 215 -6.47 11.05 -2.84
N SER A 216 -7.35 11.88 -3.35
CA SER A 216 -6.99 12.92 -4.32
C SER A 216 -6.03 13.94 -3.70
N ASP A 217 -6.31 14.39 -2.48
CA ASP A 217 -5.45 15.31 -1.74
C ASP A 217 -4.08 14.66 -1.44
N THR A 218 -4.06 13.36 -1.10
CA THR A 218 -2.82 12.61 -0.87
C THR A 218 -1.94 12.54 -2.12
N VAL A 219 -2.52 12.30 -3.31
CA VAL A 219 -1.79 12.31 -4.59
C VAL A 219 -1.20 13.69 -4.87
N VAL A 220 -2.01 14.74 -4.75
CA VAL A 220 -1.57 16.11 -4.99
C VAL A 220 -0.49 16.53 -4.00
N ALA A 221 -0.62 16.16 -2.73
CA ALA A 221 0.39 16.43 -1.71
C ALA A 221 1.71 15.71 -2.01
N ALA A 222 1.66 14.45 -2.46
CA ALA A 222 2.86 13.72 -2.88
C ALA A 222 3.56 14.42 -4.04
N TRP A 223 2.82 14.82 -5.09
CA TRP A 223 3.40 15.50 -6.25
C TRP A 223 4.06 16.83 -5.88
N ARG A 224 3.41 17.64 -5.05
CA ARG A 224 3.95 18.92 -4.58
C ARG A 224 5.28 18.82 -3.83
N LYS A 225 5.66 17.64 -3.33
CA LYS A 225 6.97 17.43 -2.69
C LYS A 225 8.12 17.37 -3.70
N VAL A 226 7.84 17.08 -4.96
CA VAL A 226 8.87 16.89 -6.00
C VAL A 226 8.76 17.89 -7.14
N SER A 227 7.63 18.58 -7.27
CA SER A 227 7.40 19.61 -8.29
C SER A 227 6.56 20.76 -7.75
N ASN A 228 6.97 21.98 -8.12
CA ASN A 228 6.19 23.21 -7.89
C ASN A 228 5.63 23.77 -9.21
N SER A 229 5.87 23.13 -10.34
CA SER A 229 5.38 23.55 -11.65
C SER A 229 3.92 23.13 -11.84
N GLN A 230 3.09 24.07 -12.30
CA GLN A 230 1.71 23.78 -12.74
C GLN A 230 1.64 23.30 -14.19
N GLU A 231 2.72 23.43 -14.95
CA GLU A 231 2.78 23.03 -16.35
C GLU A 231 3.14 21.54 -16.52
N GLU A 232 3.75 20.91 -15.49
CA GLU A 232 4.08 19.50 -15.50
C GLU A 232 2.82 18.65 -15.30
N ALA A 233 2.60 17.69 -16.21
CA ALA A 233 1.52 16.70 -16.15
C ALA A 233 2.08 15.34 -15.70
N PRO A 234 2.09 15.01 -14.39
CA PRO A 234 2.59 13.73 -13.93
C PRO A 234 1.76 12.56 -14.46
N GLU A 235 2.43 11.44 -14.73
CA GLU A 235 1.76 10.16 -14.88
C GLU A 235 1.26 9.68 -13.50
N ILE A 236 0.00 9.25 -13.43
CA ILE A 236 -0.60 8.74 -12.19
C ILE A 236 -1.07 7.31 -12.41
N ALA A 237 -0.56 6.39 -11.57
CA ALA A 237 -0.96 4.99 -11.56
C ALA A 237 -1.55 4.61 -10.20
N PHE A 238 -2.49 3.67 -10.21
CA PHE A 238 -3.16 3.16 -9.01
C PHE A 238 -2.82 1.69 -8.81
N LEU A 239 -2.47 1.31 -7.59
CA LEU A 239 -2.20 -0.07 -7.16
C LEU A 239 -3.03 -0.43 -5.92
N GLY A 240 -3.08 -1.72 -5.59
CA GLY A 240 -3.79 -2.24 -4.43
C GLY A 240 -5.21 -2.72 -4.71
N GLY A 241 -5.84 -3.34 -3.72
CA GLY A 241 -7.13 -4.02 -3.91
C GLY A 241 -8.28 -3.09 -4.28
N LEU A 242 -8.36 -1.91 -3.67
CA LEU A 242 -9.44 -0.95 -3.97
C LEU A 242 -9.25 -0.21 -5.31
N SER A 243 -8.07 -0.25 -5.92
CA SER A 243 -7.87 0.25 -7.29
C SER A 243 -8.56 -0.61 -8.36
N GLN A 244 -9.11 -1.77 -8.00
CA GLN A 244 -9.92 -2.59 -8.89
C GLN A 244 -11.36 -2.08 -9.02
N SER A 245 -11.83 -1.19 -8.13
CA SER A 245 -13.15 -0.57 -8.25
C SER A 245 -13.12 0.58 -9.24
N ALA A 246 -13.78 0.40 -10.39
CA ALA A 246 -13.86 1.42 -11.42
C ALA A 246 -14.55 2.71 -10.91
N VAL A 247 -15.59 2.56 -10.09
CA VAL A 247 -16.29 3.70 -9.47
C VAL A 247 -15.33 4.48 -8.58
N TYR A 248 -14.59 3.79 -7.72
CA TYR A 248 -13.67 4.46 -6.79
C TYR A 248 -12.53 5.17 -7.52
N VAL A 249 -11.90 4.49 -8.47
CA VAL A 249 -10.84 5.08 -9.31
C VAL A 249 -11.34 6.32 -10.07
N ASN A 250 -12.54 6.25 -10.66
CA ASN A 250 -13.13 7.41 -11.35
C ASN A 250 -13.34 8.60 -10.42
N LEU A 251 -13.84 8.38 -9.21
CA LEU A 251 -14.02 9.45 -8.21
C LEU A 251 -12.69 10.11 -7.83
N ILE A 252 -11.65 9.29 -7.59
CA ILE A 252 -10.29 9.77 -7.28
C ILE A 252 -9.74 10.57 -8.46
N GLN A 253 -9.85 10.08 -9.68
CA GLN A 253 -9.39 10.77 -10.88
C GLN A 253 -10.08 12.12 -11.06
N GLN A 254 -11.40 12.20 -10.82
CA GLN A 254 -12.14 13.44 -10.88
C GLN A 254 -11.66 14.46 -9.83
N GLY A 255 -11.38 13.99 -8.60
CA GLY A 255 -10.84 14.83 -7.54
C GLY A 255 -9.43 15.35 -7.87
N ILE A 256 -8.56 14.51 -8.42
CA ILE A 256 -7.21 14.90 -8.85
C ILE A 256 -7.26 15.93 -9.98
N LYS A 257 -8.08 15.70 -11.03
CA LYS A 257 -8.21 16.60 -12.18
C LYS A 257 -8.65 18.01 -11.81
N LYS A 258 -9.37 18.19 -10.69
CA LYS A 258 -9.76 19.53 -10.18
C LYS A 258 -8.57 20.31 -9.62
N GLN A 259 -7.47 19.64 -9.27
CA GLN A 259 -6.35 20.21 -8.54
C GLN A 259 -5.02 20.15 -9.30
N LEU A 260 -4.89 19.19 -10.23
CA LEU A 260 -3.62 18.86 -10.91
C LEU A 260 -3.90 18.39 -12.34
N HIS A 261 -3.28 19.05 -13.32
CA HIS A 261 -3.22 18.54 -14.68
C HIS A 261 -2.41 17.26 -14.67
N SER A 262 -2.94 16.13 -15.14
CA SER A 262 -2.33 14.81 -14.96
C SER A 262 -2.77 13.81 -16.02
N VAL A 263 -1.94 12.81 -16.26
CA VAL A 263 -2.19 11.69 -17.18
C VAL A 263 -2.34 10.41 -16.36
N PHE A 264 -3.47 9.72 -16.49
CA PHE A 264 -3.69 8.44 -15.81
C PHE A 264 -3.20 7.29 -16.70
N VAL A 265 -2.37 6.43 -16.13
CA VAL A 265 -1.75 5.31 -16.83
C VAL A 265 -2.01 3.99 -16.10
N GLN A 266 -2.00 2.89 -16.87
CA GLN A 266 -2.00 1.56 -16.25
C GLN A 266 -0.63 1.24 -15.68
N PRO A 267 -0.53 0.61 -14.49
CA PRO A 267 0.73 0.14 -13.95
C PRO A 267 1.41 -0.83 -14.91
N ARG A 268 2.71 -0.66 -15.14
CA ARG A 268 3.51 -1.56 -15.99
C ARG A 268 3.78 -2.90 -15.30
N SER A 269 4.04 -2.86 -14.00
CA SER A 269 4.32 -4.01 -13.14
C SER A 269 4.06 -3.66 -11.67
N ASN A 270 4.57 -4.46 -10.75
CA ASN A 270 4.36 -4.35 -9.31
C ASN A 270 5.67 -4.22 -8.52
N HIS A 271 5.60 -4.29 -7.19
CA HIS A 271 6.71 -4.15 -6.25
C HIS A 271 7.87 -5.11 -6.52
N LEU A 272 7.58 -6.38 -6.88
CA LEU A 272 8.60 -7.42 -7.10
C LEU A 272 9.52 -7.10 -8.28
N ASP A 273 8.99 -6.45 -9.32
CA ASP A 273 9.79 -6.01 -10.46
C ASP A 273 10.33 -4.60 -10.23
N GLY A 274 9.63 -3.79 -9.46
CA GLY A 274 10.03 -2.43 -9.14
C GLY A 274 11.26 -2.34 -8.26
N ALA A 275 11.43 -3.23 -7.29
CA ALA A 275 12.56 -3.19 -6.38
C ALA A 275 13.93 -3.41 -7.09
N PRO A 276 14.11 -4.44 -7.94
CA PRO A 276 15.34 -4.56 -8.74
C PRO A 276 15.53 -3.42 -9.74
N LEU A 277 14.45 -2.89 -10.32
CA LEU A 277 14.52 -1.75 -11.22
C LEU A 277 14.99 -0.49 -10.51
N ALA A 278 14.47 -0.22 -9.29
CA ALA A 278 14.93 0.88 -8.45
C ALA A 278 16.44 0.78 -8.18
N ALA A 279 16.93 -0.39 -7.78
CA ALA A 279 18.35 -0.61 -7.52
C ALA A 279 19.23 -0.44 -8.77
N LYS A 280 18.74 -0.83 -9.94
CA LYS A 280 19.42 -0.62 -11.23
C LYS A 280 19.51 0.85 -11.60
N LEU A 281 18.45 1.62 -11.35
CA LEU A 281 18.38 3.05 -11.74
C LEU A 281 19.03 3.96 -10.70
N LEU A 282 19.06 3.55 -9.46
CA LEU A 282 19.58 4.30 -8.31
C LEU A 282 20.59 3.42 -7.54
N PRO A 283 21.77 3.12 -8.11
CA PRO A 283 22.72 2.18 -7.52
C PRO A 283 23.26 2.62 -6.15
N ASN A 284 23.18 3.92 -5.85
CA ASN A 284 23.58 4.50 -4.56
C ASN A 284 22.41 4.69 -3.59
N GLY A 285 21.18 4.22 -3.96
CA GLY A 285 19.97 4.46 -3.22
C GLY A 285 19.37 5.85 -3.46
N ALA A 286 18.28 6.13 -2.74
CA ALA A 286 17.58 7.41 -2.69
C ALA A 286 17.05 7.63 -1.25
N PRO A 287 17.95 8.00 -0.30
CA PRO A 287 17.53 8.24 1.07
C PRO A 287 16.46 9.35 1.15
N PRO A 288 15.50 9.28 2.09
CA PRO A 288 15.36 8.22 3.12
C PRO A 288 14.67 6.94 2.64
N LEU A 289 14.02 6.93 1.46
CA LEU A 289 13.13 5.86 0.99
C LEU A 289 13.87 4.60 0.55
N PHE A 290 15.14 4.70 0.22
CA PHE A 290 15.91 3.60 -0.33
C PHE A 290 17.38 3.68 0.10
N LYS A 291 17.90 2.63 0.68
CA LYS A 291 19.29 2.51 1.09
C LYS A 291 19.89 1.17 0.65
N ARG A 292 21.20 1.18 0.45
CA ARG A 292 22.01 0.01 0.10
C ARG A 292 22.93 -0.35 1.26
N TRP A 293 23.00 -1.63 1.57
CA TRP A 293 24.02 -2.24 2.42
C TRP A 293 24.99 -3.07 1.57
N SER A 294 26.27 -3.04 1.91
CA SER A 294 27.30 -3.89 1.28
C SER A 294 28.31 -4.35 2.32
N LYS A 295 28.69 -5.62 2.26
CA LYS A 295 29.68 -6.22 3.12
C LYS A 295 31.06 -6.07 2.55
#